data_1199fddb8791691d64b72e0021bcde72
#
_entry.id   1199fddb8791691d64b72e0021bcde72
#
_cell.length_a   1.000
_cell.length_b   1.000
_cell.length_c   1.000
_cell.angle_alpha   90.00
_cell.angle_beta   90.00
_cell.angle_gamma   90.00
#
_symmetry.space_group_name_H-M   'P 1'
#
loop_
_entity.id
_entity.type
_entity.pdbx_description
1 polymer ?
#
loop_
_entity_poly.entity_id
_entity_poly.type
_entity_poly.pdbx_seq_one_letter_code
_entity_poly.pdbx_strand_id
1 'polypeptide(L)' 'MKKIEVGMRVYCDMHSQSKEHIVTHVSEKRGFAGIDNEYWWPIDQCFPCDEVTLPKKRS' A
#
# COMPACT_ATOMS: atom_id res chain seq x y z
N MET A 1 -7.95 5.25 10.79
CA MET A 1 -6.76 4.65 10.73
C MET A 1 -6.72 3.61 9.73
N LYS A 2 -5.76 3.54 8.93
CA LYS A 2 -5.71 2.55 7.93
C LYS A 2 -5.06 1.28 8.44
N LYS A 3 -5.44 0.19 7.86
CA LYS A 3 -4.88 -1.08 8.22
C LYS A 3 -4.47 -1.78 6.95
N ILE A 4 -3.23 -2.19 6.88
CA ILE A 4 -2.71 -2.85 5.70
C ILE A 4 -2.94 -4.34 5.82
N GLU A 5 -3.53 -4.93 4.79
CA GLU A 5 -3.83 -6.36 4.78
C GLU A 5 -3.42 -6.97 3.46
N VAL A 6 -3.23 -8.27 3.49
CA VAL A 6 -2.86 -9.00 2.29
C VAL A 6 -3.98 -8.86 1.25
N GLY A 7 -3.59 -8.61 0.03
CA GLY A 7 -4.54 -8.44 -1.07
C GLY A 7 -4.88 -7.00 -1.36
N MET A 8 -4.47 -6.09 -0.50
CA MET A 8 -4.77 -4.69 -0.72
C MET A 8 -3.83 -4.10 -1.75
N ARG A 9 -4.33 -3.11 -2.46
CA ARG A 9 -3.49 -2.35 -3.37
C ARG A 9 -3.02 -1.10 -2.64
N VAL A 10 -1.76 -0.84 -2.72
CA VAL A 10 -1.17 0.30 -2.03
C VAL A 10 -0.18 1.00 -2.93
N TYR A 11 0.11 2.23 -2.58
CA TYR A 11 1.21 2.97 -3.17
C TYR A 11 2.34 2.93 -2.16
N CYS A 12 3.53 2.71 -2.62
CA CYS A 12 4.69 2.70 -1.73
C CYS A 12 5.25 4.09 -1.49
N ASP A 13 4.74 5.08 -2.19
CA ASP A 13 5.23 6.44 -2.06
C ASP A 13 4.10 7.36 -2.45
N MET A 14 3.80 8.31 -1.60
CA MET A 14 2.75 9.27 -1.90
C MET A 14 3.01 10.01 -3.22
N HIS A 15 4.25 10.15 -3.57
CA HIS A 15 4.59 10.87 -4.79
C HIS A 15 4.57 9.99 -6.02
N SER A 16 4.41 8.69 -5.84
CA SER A 16 4.40 7.76 -6.96
C SER A 16 3.05 7.08 -7.07
N GLN A 17 2.01 7.86 -7.07
CA GLN A 17 0.67 7.32 -7.04
C GLN A 17 0.24 6.65 -8.32
N SER A 18 1.04 6.74 -9.34
CA SER A 18 0.68 6.08 -10.59
C SER A 18 1.02 4.60 -10.58
N LYS A 19 1.75 4.14 -9.58
CA LYS A 19 2.17 2.76 -9.55
C LYS A 19 1.59 2.03 -8.36
N GLU A 20 0.67 1.15 -8.62
CA GLU A 20 0.02 0.39 -7.57
C GLU A 20 0.77 -0.89 -7.32
N HIS A 21 0.83 -1.28 -6.07
CA HIS A 21 1.46 -2.52 -5.67
C HIS A 21 0.47 -3.35 -4.87
N ILE A 22 0.71 -4.65 -4.82
CA ILE A 22 -0.17 -5.55 -4.10
C ILE A 22 0.54 -6.02 -2.83
N VAL A 23 -0.17 -5.95 -1.72
CA VAL A 23 0.37 -6.45 -0.47
C VAL A 23 0.20 -7.96 -0.48
N THR A 24 1.31 -8.67 -0.38
CA THR A 24 1.28 -10.13 -0.39
C THR A 24 1.55 -10.72 0.99
N HIS A 25 2.15 -9.95 1.88
CA HIS A 25 2.42 -10.41 3.24
C HIS A 25 2.32 -9.23 4.18
N VAL A 26 2.01 -9.50 5.43
CA VAL A 26 1.99 -8.45 6.44
C VAL A 26 2.63 -8.99 7.70
N SER A 27 3.57 -8.24 8.24
CA SER A 27 4.20 -8.57 9.49
C SER A 27 4.00 -7.41 10.46
N GLU A 28 2.92 -7.43 11.18
CA GLU A 28 2.59 -6.33 12.09
C GLU A 28 3.62 -6.17 13.20
N LYS A 29 4.17 -7.30 13.61
CA LYS A 29 5.17 -7.24 14.64
C LYS A 29 6.38 -6.45 14.23
N ARG A 30 6.79 -6.59 13.00
CA ARG A 30 7.96 -5.91 12.51
C ARG A 30 7.64 -4.60 11.85
N GLY A 31 6.37 -4.36 11.56
CA GLY A 31 5.97 -3.12 10.91
C GLY A 31 6.27 -3.08 9.44
N PHE A 32 6.31 -4.24 8.79
CA PHE A 32 6.59 -4.31 7.37
C PHE A 32 5.50 -5.07 6.63
N ALA A 33 5.32 -4.74 5.38
CA ALA A 33 4.41 -5.46 4.50
C ALA A 33 5.21 -5.99 3.33
N GLY A 34 4.88 -7.19 2.88
CA GLY A 34 5.50 -7.75 1.69
C GLY A 34 4.79 -7.19 0.48
N ILE A 35 5.57 -6.66 -0.43
CA ILE A 35 5.02 -5.98 -1.59
C ILE A 35 5.35 -6.77 -2.84
N ASP A 36 4.31 -7.10 -3.62
CA ASP A 36 4.46 -7.80 -4.89
C ASP A 36 5.23 -9.12 -4.77
N ASN A 37 5.26 -9.66 -3.56
CA ASN A 37 5.98 -10.89 -3.30
C ASN A 37 7.46 -10.76 -3.68
N GLU A 38 7.98 -9.56 -3.61
CA GLU A 38 9.36 -9.29 -3.97
C GLU A 38 10.18 -8.70 -2.86
N TYR A 39 9.60 -7.78 -2.10
CA TYR A 39 10.37 -7.11 -1.06
C TYR A 39 9.48 -6.70 0.08
N TRP A 40 10.10 -6.30 1.17
CA TRP A 40 9.38 -5.82 2.34
C TRP A 40 9.42 -4.30 2.32
N TRP A 41 8.32 -3.71 2.75
CA TRP A 41 8.20 -2.25 2.74
C TRP A 41 7.55 -1.83 4.05
N PRO A 42 8.01 -0.74 4.68
CA PRO A 42 7.43 -0.32 5.94
C PRO A 42 5.94 -0.06 5.80
N ILE A 43 5.17 -0.54 6.74
CA ILE A 43 3.74 -0.33 6.71
C ILE A 43 3.41 1.14 6.74
N ASP A 44 4.21 1.93 7.45
CA ASP A 44 4.00 3.37 7.51
C ASP A 44 4.11 4.03 6.14
N GLN A 45 4.79 3.40 5.22
CA GLN A 45 4.98 3.94 3.89
C GLN A 45 4.06 3.30 2.87
N CYS A 46 3.12 2.49 3.33
CA CYS A 46 2.14 1.90 2.44
C CYS A 46 0.88 2.74 2.50
N PHE A 47 0.48 3.26 1.37
CA PHE A 47 -0.68 4.14 1.30
C PHE A 47 -1.78 3.43 0.53
N PRO A 48 -2.84 2.97 1.20
CA PRO A 48 -3.89 2.23 0.50
C PRO A 48 -4.51 3.04 -0.62
N CYS A 49 -4.62 2.45 -1.77
CA CYS A 49 -5.16 3.16 -2.93
C CYS A 49 -6.56 3.67 -2.66
N ASP A 50 -7.33 2.94 -1.89
CA ASP A 50 -8.69 3.35 -1.60
C ASP A 50 -8.76 4.56 -0.70
N GLU A 51 -7.73 4.80 0.07
CA GLU A 51 -7.72 5.91 1.00
C GLU A 51 -6.99 7.12 0.49
N VAL A 52 -6.19 6.94 -0.53
CA VAL A 52 -5.48 8.06 -1.11
C VAL A 52 -6.48 8.83 -1.95
N THR A 53 -6.66 10.09 -1.63
CA THR A 53 -7.62 10.91 -2.33
C THR A 53 -7.04 11.36 -3.64
N LEU A 54 -7.46 10.75 -4.71
CA LEU A 54 -7.04 11.16 -6.03
C LEU A 54 -8.20 11.88 -6.66
N PRO A 55 -7.92 12.81 -7.50
CA PRO A 55 -8.96 13.53 -8.18
C PRO A 55 -9.54 12.61 -9.23
N LYS A 56 -10.29 11.74 -8.90
CA LYS A 56 -10.80 10.87 -9.79
C LYS A 56 -11.89 11.24 -10.38
N LYS A 57 -12.03 11.18 -11.22
CA LYS A 57 -12.99 11.52 -11.69
C LYS A 57 -13.88 10.61 -11.74
N ARG A 58 -14.60 10.50 -11.64
CA ARG A 58 -15.42 9.75 -11.57
C ARG A 58 -15.85 9.40 -12.48
N SER A 59 -15.70 9.13 -12.87
CA SER A 59 -16.06 8.94 -13.68
C SER A 59 -16.58 8.56 -13.92
#